data_bb904dedb63972917f0d97d8275a1397
#
_entry.id   bb904dedb63972917f0d97d8275a1397
#
_cell.length_a   1.000
_cell.length_b   1.000
_cell.length_c   1.000
_cell.angle_alpha   90.00
_cell.angle_beta   90.00
_cell.angle_gamma   90.00
#
_symmetry.space_group_name_H-M   'P 1'
#
loop_
_entity.id
_entity.type
_entity.pdbx_description
1 polymer ?
#
loop_
_entity_poly.entity_id
_entity_poly.type
_entity_poly.pdbx_seq_one_letter_code
_entity_poly.pdbx_strand_id
1 'polypeptide(L)'
;PVMLAKYAPLYEQNHDLFGWLRIDGTVIDYPVMHTPTDPEKYLHTNFNREYSFGGIPFIDANCSADSDNLLIYGHNMLDGSMFRTLLKYQQKDFWQRNPVISFNTLYEEQEYEVVAAFYDKVYKKSDTNFKFYQFYDTSDQSSFDEAMAYYREHALYDTGVTAQCGDLFLTLVTCAYQTENGRFVVVARKK
;
A
#
# COMPACT_ATOMS: atom_id res chain seq x y z
N PRO A 1 16.82 -17.48 -0.06
CA PRO A 1 16.88 -16.61 1.12
C PRO A 1 16.26 -17.30 2.33
N VAL A 2 16.75 -16.98 3.53
CA VAL A 2 16.25 -17.55 4.79
C VAL A 2 15.17 -16.62 5.35
N MET A 3 14.03 -17.22 5.74
CA MET A 3 12.94 -16.46 6.37
C MET A 3 13.39 -15.86 7.70
N LEU A 4 13.01 -14.61 7.95
CA LEU A 4 13.28 -13.95 9.22
C LEU A 4 12.63 -14.71 10.37
N ALA A 5 13.38 -14.97 11.42
CA ALA A 5 12.95 -15.80 12.56
C ALA A 5 11.63 -15.31 13.19
N LYS A 6 11.43 -14.00 13.23
CA LYS A 6 10.21 -13.39 13.79
C LYS A 6 8.93 -13.69 13.01
N TYR A 7 9.05 -14.03 11.71
CA TYR A 7 7.89 -14.32 10.85
C TYR A 7 7.65 -15.81 10.63
N ALA A 8 8.65 -16.66 10.86
CA ALA A 8 8.51 -18.10 10.64
C ALA A 8 7.32 -18.71 11.40
N PRO A 9 7.11 -18.46 12.71
CA PRO A 9 5.94 -19.00 13.42
C PRO A 9 4.60 -18.50 12.89
N LEU A 10 4.55 -17.25 12.43
CA LEU A 10 3.33 -16.66 11.85
C LEU A 10 3.03 -17.26 10.48
N TYR A 11 4.05 -17.46 9.67
CA TYR A 11 3.89 -18.12 8.37
C TYR A 11 3.38 -19.56 8.53
N GLU A 12 3.85 -20.30 9.52
CA GLU A 12 3.33 -21.64 9.81
C GLU A 12 1.84 -21.63 10.21
N GLN A 13 1.38 -20.56 10.84
CA GLN A 13 -0.04 -20.40 11.18
C GLN A 13 -0.90 -20.05 9.96
N ASN A 14 -0.34 -19.27 9.01
CA ASN A 14 -1.04 -18.88 7.80
C ASN A 14 -0.07 -18.62 6.66
N HIS A 15 -0.03 -19.53 5.70
CA HIS A 15 0.88 -19.48 4.56
C HIS A 15 0.55 -18.36 3.54
N ASP A 16 -0.57 -17.67 3.68
CA ASP A 16 -0.89 -16.50 2.87
C ASP A 16 -0.14 -15.24 3.34
N LEU A 17 0.60 -15.32 4.46
CA LEU A 17 1.38 -14.20 4.96
C LEU A 17 2.47 -13.82 3.96
N PHE A 18 2.48 -12.55 3.55
CA PHE A 18 3.47 -12.01 2.64
C PHE A 18 4.50 -11.12 3.35
N GLY A 19 4.07 -10.35 4.32
CA GLY A 19 4.94 -9.42 5.02
C GLY A 19 4.25 -8.71 6.17
N TRP A 20 4.87 -7.64 6.65
CA TRP A 20 4.39 -6.87 7.80
C TRP A 20 4.54 -5.37 7.55
N LEU A 21 3.44 -4.64 7.68
CA LEU A 21 3.40 -3.19 7.48
C LEU A 21 3.31 -2.47 8.82
N ARG A 22 4.20 -1.50 9.04
CA ARG A 22 4.15 -0.64 10.23
C ARG A 22 4.40 0.81 9.83
N ILE A 23 3.58 1.69 10.38
CA ILE A 23 3.71 3.14 10.20
C ILE A 23 3.68 3.80 11.57
N ASP A 24 4.77 4.44 11.98
CA ASP A 24 4.85 5.17 13.23
C ASP A 24 3.85 6.33 13.25
N GLY A 25 3.30 6.62 14.41
CA GLY A 25 2.29 7.65 14.57
C GLY A 25 0.87 7.23 14.17
N THR A 26 0.69 5.97 13.75
CA THR A 26 -0.61 5.37 13.39
C THR A 26 -0.83 4.07 14.16
N VAL A 27 -2.05 3.52 14.04
CA VAL A 27 -2.36 2.16 14.53
C VAL A 27 -1.91 1.07 13.55
N ILE A 28 -1.38 1.45 12.37
CA ILE A 28 -1.00 0.49 11.34
C ILE A 28 0.25 -0.25 11.78
N ASP A 29 0.05 -1.51 12.15
CA ASP A 29 1.06 -2.47 12.58
C ASP A 29 0.45 -3.86 12.39
N TYR A 30 0.40 -4.31 11.12
CA TYR A 30 -0.40 -5.44 10.69
C TYR A 30 0.37 -6.40 9.79
N PRO A 31 0.07 -7.70 9.88
CA PRO A 31 0.46 -8.62 8.82
C PRO A 31 -0.24 -8.24 7.51
N VAL A 32 0.42 -8.52 6.40
CA VAL A 32 -0.10 -8.27 5.06
C VAL A 32 -0.16 -9.60 4.31
N MET A 33 -1.34 -9.91 3.77
CA MET A 33 -1.63 -11.18 3.14
C MET A 33 -1.56 -11.07 1.61
N HIS A 34 -1.35 -12.20 0.93
CA HIS A 34 -1.35 -12.25 -0.52
C HIS A 34 -2.00 -13.54 -1.01
N THR A 35 -3.07 -13.39 -1.79
CA THR A 35 -3.84 -14.51 -2.36
C THR A 35 -4.16 -14.22 -3.83
N PRO A 36 -3.19 -14.44 -4.75
CA PRO A 36 -3.37 -14.05 -6.15
C PRO A 36 -4.50 -14.79 -6.87
N THR A 37 -4.88 -15.98 -6.39
CA THR A 37 -5.97 -16.78 -6.98
C THR A 37 -7.33 -16.54 -6.32
N ASP A 38 -7.39 -15.77 -5.24
CA ASP A 38 -8.61 -15.40 -4.53
C ASP A 38 -8.48 -13.94 -4.04
N PRO A 39 -8.65 -12.96 -4.94
CA PRO A 39 -8.30 -11.56 -4.69
C PRO A 39 -8.99 -10.91 -3.50
N GLU A 40 -10.18 -11.38 -3.13
CA GLU A 40 -11.00 -10.78 -2.09
C GLU A 40 -11.01 -11.58 -0.78
N LYS A 41 -10.18 -12.63 -0.69
CA LYS A 41 -10.18 -13.52 0.48
C LYS A 41 -10.08 -12.77 1.81
N TYR A 42 -9.19 -11.78 1.91
CA TYR A 42 -8.93 -11.05 3.15
C TYR A 42 -9.71 -9.73 3.27
N LEU A 43 -10.61 -9.46 2.34
CA LEU A 43 -11.49 -8.29 2.44
C LEU A 43 -12.35 -8.32 3.71
N HIS A 44 -12.82 -9.50 4.10
CA HIS A 44 -13.62 -9.72 5.31
C HIS A 44 -13.18 -10.95 6.11
N THR A 45 -11.90 -11.25 6.09
CA THR A 45 -11.31 -12.39 6.82
C THR A 45 -10.08 -11.88 7.57
N ASN A 46 -9.93 -12.32 8.83
CA ASN A 46 -8.75 -11.97 9.64
C ASN A 46 -7.61 -12.99 9.44
N PHE A 47 -6.50 -12.76 10.14
CA PHE A 47 -5.32 -13.63 10.08
C PHE A 47 -5.63 -15.08 10.47
N ASN A 48 -6.57 -15.28 11.40
CA ASN A 48 -6.98 -16.62 11.87
C ASN A 48 -8.02 -17.29 10.96
N ARG A 49 -8.29 -16.72 9.78
CA ARG A 49 -9.26 -17.19 8.79
C ARG A 49 -10.71 -17.16 9.29
N GLU A 50 -11.00 -16.29 10.24
CA GLU A 50 -12.34 -16.03 10.73
C GLU A 50 -12.94 -14.80 10.06
N TYR A 51 -14.27 -14.76 9.97
CA TYR A 51 -14.94 -13.56 9.46
C TYR A 51 -14.60 -12.34 10.34
N SER A 52 -14.26 -11.25 9.67
CA SER A 52 -14.04 -9.95 10.30
C SER A 52 -14.44 -8.85 9.30
N PHE A 53 -15.32 -7.95 9.71
CA PHE A 53 -15.80 -6.89 8.81
C PHE A 53 -14.64 -6.07 8.22
N GLY A 54 -13.66 -5.72 9.03
CA GLY A 54 -12.47 -4.96 8.60
C GLY A 54 -11.44 -5.79 7.84
N GLY A 55 -11.56 -7.11 7.84
CA GLY A 55 -10.56 -7.98 7.25
C GLY A 55 -9.15 -7.76 7.78
N ILE A 56 -8.16 -7.87 6.92
CA ILE A 56 -6.76 -7.59 7.21
C ILE A 56 -6.10 -7.05 5.94
N PRO A 57 -5.06 -6.19 6.02
CA PRO A 57 -4.42 -5.66 4.81
C PRO A 57 -3.91 -6.78 3.89
N PHE A 58 -4.06 -6.57 2.59
CA PHE A 58 -3.67 -7.54 1.58
C PHE A 58 -3.11 -6.87 0.33
N ILE A 59 -2.24 -7.60 -0.36
CA ILE A 59 -1.61 -7.16 -1.60
C ILE A 59 -2.54 -7.42 -2.78
N ASP A 60 -2.56 -6.49 -3.73
CA ASP A 60 -3.26 -6.64 -5.01
C ASP A 60 -2.89 -7.96 -5.68
N ALA A 61 -3.91 -8.68 -6.16
CA ALA A 61 -3.72 -10.01 -6.75
C ALA A 61 -2.84 -10.00 -7.99
N ASN A 62 -2.72 -8.88 -8.69
CA ASN A 62 -1.85 -8.73 -9.86
C ASN A 62 -0.39 -8.45 -9.49
N CYS A 63 -0.09 -8.20 -8.22
CA CYS A 63 1.27 -8.11 -7.72
C CYS A 63 1.85 -9.50 -7.43
N SER A 64 3.16 -9.58 -7.48
CA SER A 64 3.95 -10.73 -7.02
C SER A 64 5.13 -10.23 -6.19
N ALA A 65 5.93 -11.15 -5.63
CA ALA A 65 7.15 -10.80 -4.91
C ALA A 65 8.13 -10.00 -5.77
N ASP A 66 8.06 -10.16 -7.10
CA ASP A 66 8.95 -9.49 -8.06
C ASP A 66 8.38 -8.20 -8.63
N SER A 67 7.20 -7.78 -8.21
CA SER A 67 6.61 -6.52 -8.67
C SER A 67 7.40 -5.32 -8.15
N ASP A 68 7.62 -4.36 -9.03
CA ASP A 68 8.34 -3.12 -8.68
C ASP A 68 7.52 -2.22 -7.76
N ASN A 69 6.20 -2.28 -7.88
CA ASN A 69 5.27 -1.51 -7.05
C ASN A 69 4.29 -2.48 -6.38
N LEU A 70 4.37 -2.59 -5.07
CA LEU A 70 3.45 -3.39 -4.27
C LEU A 70 2.27 -2.52 -3.83
N LEU A 71 1.06 -2.89 -4.25
CA LEU A 71 -0.17 -2.22 -3.84
C LEU A 71 -0.79 -2.99 -2.68
N ILE A 72 -0.99 -2.30 -1.55
CA ILE A 72 -1.59 -2.88 -0.33
C ILE A 72 -2.89 -2.16 -0.04
N TYR A 73 -3.97 -2.93 0.09
CA TYR A 73 -5.31 -2.44 0.43
C TYR A 73 -5.63 -2.71 1.89
N GLY A 74 -6.30 -1.75 2.52
CA GLY A 74 -6.83 -1.92 3.88
C GLY A 74 -8.12 -1.13 4.05
N HIS A 75 -9.06 -1.65 4.85
CA HIS A 75 -10.32 -0.97 5.12
C HIS A 75 -10.13 0.32 5.90
N ASN A 76 -11.03 1.26 5.64
CA ASN A 76 -11.17 2.49 6.41
C ASN A 76 -12.27 2.27 7.46
N MET A 77 -11.87 1.91 8.69
CA MET A 77 -12.79 1.53 9.75
C MET A 77 -13.17 2.72 10.62
N LEU A 78 -14.46 2.86 10.91
CA LEU A 78 -14.96 3.94 11.76
C LEU A 78 -14.42 3.88 13.19
N ASP A 79 -14.06 2.68 13.68
CA ASP A 79 -13.44 2.51 14.99
C ASP A 79 -11.97 2.93 15.06
N GLY A 80 -11.41 3.38 13.96
CA GLY A 80 -10.02 3.82 13.85
C GLY A 80 -9.02 2.74 13.49
N SER A 81 -9.46 1.49 13.33
CA SER A 81 -8.58 0.37 12.99
C SER A 81 -8.28 0.27 11.48
N MET A 82 -7.47 -0.72 11.13
CA MET A 82 -6.98 -0.99 9.77
C MET A 82 -6.30 0.23 9.16
N PHE A 83 -6.75 0.73 8.02
CA PHE A 83 -6.11 1.86 7.34
C PHE A 83 -6.78 3.21 7.62
N ARG A 84 -7.65 3.30 8.63
CA ARG A 84 -8.26 4.59 8.99
C ARG A 84 -7.20 5.67 9.23
N THR A 85 -6.16 5.34 9.97
CA THR A 85 -5.11 6.30 10.33
C THR A 85 -4.13 6.59 9.18
N LEU A 86 -4.20 5.87 8.06
CA LEU A 86 -3.49 6.24 6.83
C LEU A 86 -3.90 7.65 6.38
N LEU A 87 -5.15 8.05 6.63
CA LEU A 87 -5.68 9.38 6.32
C LEU A 87 -4.94 10.51 7.03
N LYS A 88 -4.15 10.23 8.07
CA LYS A 88 -3.30 11.24 8.70
C LYS A 88 -2.30 11.87 7.72
N TYR A 89 -1.92 11.13 6.67
CA TYR A 89 -1.04 11.64 5.61
C TYR A 89 -1.69 12.71 4.74
N GLN A 90 -2.97 13.02 4.91
CA GLN A 90 -3.55 14.22 4.30
C GLN A 90 -2.94 15.51 4.86
N GLN A 91 -2.32 15.45 6.03
CA GLN A 91 -1.67 16.59 6.68
C GLN A 91 -0.16 16.56 6.45
N LYS A 92 0.37 17.64 5.90
CA LYS A 92 1.81 17.81 5.68
C LYS A 92 2.61 17.64 6.98
N ASP A 93 2.10 18.17 8.09
CA ASP A 93 2.76 18.07 9.40
C ASP A 93 2.94 16.62 9.84
N PHE A 94 1.93 15.78 9.60
CA PHE A 94 2.03 14.36 9.93
C PHE A 94 3.12 13.67 9.09
N TRP A 95 3.14 13.93 7.77
CA TRP A 95 4.19 13.41 6.91
C TRP A 95 5.58 13.87 7.38
N GLN A 96 5.75 15.13 7.73
CA GLN A 96 7.04 15.66 8.18
C GLN A 96 7.57 14.92 9.41
N ARG A 97 6.68 14.51 10.32
CA ARG A 97 7.05 13.72 11.50
C ARG A 97 7.20 12.24 11.23
N ASN A 98 6.56 11.71 10.19
CA ASN A 98 6.50 10.28 9.88
C ASN A 98 6.75 10.04 8.38
N PRO A 99 7.93 10.43 7.85
CA PRO A 99 8.21 10.37 6.42
C PRO A 99 8.53 8.96 5.91
N VAL A 100 8.76 8.00 6.81
CA VAL A 100 9.21 6.65 6.49
C VAL A 100 8.17 5.61 6.90
N ILE A 101 7.94 4.65 6.01
CA ILE A 101 7.05 3.51 6.21
C ILE A 101 7.89 2.25 6.23
N SER A 102 7.69 1.39 7.24
CA SER A 102 8.32 0.08 7.33
C SER A 102 7.44 -0.97 6.69
N PHE A 103 7.97 -1.67 5.69
CA PHE A 103 7.32 -2.86 5.13
C PHE A 103 8.35 -3.96 5.00
N ASN A 104 8.24 -4.97 5.85
CA ASN A 104 9.10 -6.13 5.82
C ASN A 104 8.47 -7.23 4.97
N THR A 105 9.25 -7.83 4.08
CA THR A 105 8.90 -9.13 3.53
C THR A 105 9.19 -10.21 4.57
N LEU A 106 8.89 -11.45 4.27
CA LEU A 106 9.27 -12.56 5.17
C LEU A 106 10.78 -12.74 5.28
N TYR A 107 11.54 -12.14 4.38
CA TYR A 107 12.99 -12.38 4.21
C TYR A 107 13.86 -11.16 4.45
N GLU A 108 13.29 -9.95 4.41
CA GLU A 108 14.05 -8.70 4.43
C GLU A 108 13.28 -7.60 5.14
N GLU A 109 13.96 -6.86 6.01
CA GLU A 109 13.43 -5.63 6.57
C GLU A 109 13.65 -4.49 5.57
N GLN A 110 12.60 -3.70 5.32
CA GLN A 110 12.63 -2.66 4.30
C GLN A 110 12.01 -1.38 4.81
N GLU A 111 12.57 -0.25 4.38
CA GLU A 111 12.02 1.07 4.62
C GLU A 111 11.73 1.79 3.30
N TYR A 112 10.66 2.56 3.31
CA TYR A 112 10.19 3.34 2.16
C TYR A 112 9.99 4.80 2.58
N GLU A 113 10.39 5.73 1.72
CA GLU A 113 10.13 7.16 1.92
C GLU A 113 8.86 7.57 1.20
N VAL A 114 7.97 8.29 1.89
CA VAL A 114 6.74 8.79 1.28
C VAL A 114 7.07 9.78 0.17
N VAL A 115 6.58 9.50 -1.03
CA VAL A 115 6.74 10.33 -2.22
C VAL A 115 5.55 11.28 -2.38
N ALA A 116 4.33 10.77 -2.21
CA ALA A 116 3.10 11.53 -2.41
C ALA A 116 1.94 10.92 -1.63
N ALA A 117 1.01 11.78 -1.22
CA ALA A 117 -0.28 11.38 -0.68
C ALA A 117 -1.37 12.16 -1.41
N PHE A 118 -2.42 11.49 -1.85
CA PHE A 118 -3.47 12.13 -2.64
C PHE A 118 -4.81 11.37 -2.55
N TYR A 119 -5.88 12.08 -2.87
CA TYR A 119 -7.19 11.49 -3.08
C TYR A 119 -7.33 11.08 -4.54
N ASP A 120 -7.97 9.94 -4.76
CA ASP A 120 -8.22 9.38 -6.08
C ASP A 120 -9.54 8.60 -6.07
N LYS A 121 -9.80 7.86 -7.09
CA LYS A 121 -10.96 6.98 -7.21
C LYS A 121 -10.68 5.79 -8.12
N VAL A 122 -11.55 4.80 -8.07
CA VAL A 122 -11.58 3.72 -9.06
C VAL A 122 -12.40 4.19 -10.26
N TYR A 123 -11.78 4.17 -11.43
CA TYR A 123 -12.38 4.61 -12.69
C TYR A 123 -13.11 3.47 -13.38
N LYS A 124 -14.03 3.82 -14.28
CA LYS A 124 -14.64 2.85 -15.21
C LYS A 124 -13.54 2.29 -16.13
N LYS A 125 -13.71 1.05 -16.61
CA LYS A 125 -12.75 0.42 -17.53
C LYS A 125 -12.52 1.22 -18.82
N SER A 126 -13.52 1.94 -19.28
CA SER A 126 -13.45 2.78 -20.49
C SER A 126 -12.72 4.10 -20.27
N ASP A 127 -12.43 4.48 -19.04
CA ASP A 127 -11.74 5.73 -18.72
C ASP A 127 -10.26 5.61 -19.09
N THR A 128 -9.71 6.66 -19.68
CA THR A 128 -8.32 6.72 -20.15
C THR A 128 -7.37 7.41 -19.15
N ASN A 129 -7.88 7.88 -18.00
CA ASN A 129 -7.03 8.45 -16.97
C ASN A 129 -6.02 7.43 -16.46
N PHE A 130 -4.88 7.93 -15.98
CA PHE A 130 -3.91 7.11 -15.25
C PHE A 130 -4.62 6.44 -14.07
N LYS A 131 -4.39 5.12 -13.91
CA LYS A 131 -4.97 4.32 -12.83
C LYS A 131 -3.87 3.82 -11.92
N PHE A 132 -3.73 4.43 -10.74
CA PHE A 132 -2.70 4.07 -9.78
C PHE A 132 -2.72 2.57 -9.45
N TYR A 133 -3.88 1.95 -9.49
CA TYR A 133 -4.10 0.53 -9.16
C TYR A 133 -3.76 -0.43 -10.31
N GLN A 134 -3.21 0.08 -11.40
CA GLN A 134 -2.71 -0.72 -12.54
C GLN A 134 -1.22 -0.45 -12.83
N PHE A 135 -0.56 0.31 -11.99
CA PHE A 135 0.86 0.63 -12.15
C PHE A 135 1.70 -0.30 -11.29
N TYR A 136 2.19 -1.39 -11.87
CA TYR A 136 2.97 -2.44 -11.20
C TYR A 136 4.44 -2.44 -11.59
N ASP A 137 4.77 -1.96 -12.79
CA ASP A 137 6.10 -2.01 -13.40
C ASP A 137 6.66 -0.60 -13.53
N THR A 138 7.77 -0.32 -12.86
CA THR A 138 8.45 0.98 -12.88
C THR A 138 9.60 1.00 -13.89
N SER A 139 9.85 -0.10 -14.60
CA SER A 139 10.99 -0.22 -15.51
C SER A 139 10.76 0.37 -16.89
N ASP A 140 9.48 0.56 -17.29
CA ASP A 140 9.15 1.26 -18.54
C ASP A 140 9.18 2.77 -18.33
N GLN A 141 10.09 3.47 -19.02
CA GLN A 141 10.32 4.90 -18.83
C GLN A 141 9.06 5.74 -19.08
N SER A 142 8.29 5.43 -20.11
CA SER A 142 7.07 6.18 -20.45
C SER A 142 6.00 6.04 -19.37
N SER A 143 5.74 4.82 -18.92
CA SER A 143 4.77 4.56 -17.85
C SER A 143 5.23 5.15 -16.53
N PHE A 144 6.53 5.07 -16.25
CA PHE A 144 7.12 5.67 -15.06
C PHE A 144 6.94 7.19 -15.05
N ASP A 145 7.25 7.85 -16.17
CA ASP A 145 7.14 9.32 -16.29
C ASP A 145 5.69 9.78 -16.14
N GLU A 146 4.73 9.02 -16.71
CA GLU A 146 3.29 9.29 -16.55
C GLU A 146 2.88 9.19 -15.09
N ALA A 147 3.30 8.14 -14.40
CA ALA A 147 2.98 7.94 -12.98
C ALA A 147 3.56 9.06 -12.12
N MET A 148 4.82 9.43 -12.32
CA MET A 148 5.47 10.50 -11.55
C MET A 148 4.81 11.86 -11.80
N ALA A 149 4.44 12.16 -13.04
CA ALA A 149 3.70 13.38 -13.37
C ALA A 149 2.33 13.41 -12.69
N TYR A 150 1.64 12.28 -12.70
CA TYR A 150 0.34 12.14 -12.03
C TYR A 150 0.45 12.37 -10.52
N TYR A 151 1.42 11.75 -9.87
CA TYR A 151 1.66 11.92 -8.43
C TYR A 151 1.95 13.37 -8.07
N ARG A 152 2.80 14.06 -8.85
CA ARG A 152 3.10 15.50 -8.61
C ARG A 152 1.88 16.38 -8.75
N GLU A 153 1.05 16.11 -9.75
CA GLU A 153 -0.17 16.89 -10.02
C GLU A 153 -1.20 16.74 -8.90
N HIS A 154 -1.35 15.52 -8.36
CA HIS A 154 -2.40 15.21 -7.39
C HIS A 154 -1.96 15.28 -5.93
N ALA A 155 -0.65 15.32 -5.66
CA ALA A 155 -0.11 15.34 -4.30
C ALA A 155 -0.66 16.52 -3.48
N LEU A 156 -1.08 16.23 -2.26
CA LEU A 156 -1.61 17.26 -1.34
C LEU A 156 -0.53 18.21 -0.85
N TYR A 157 0.73 17.79 -0.92
CA TYR A 157 1.91 18.59 -0.57
C TYR A 157 3.13 18.03 -1.31
N ASP A 158 4.16 18.85 -1.43
CA ASP A 158 5.44 18.43 -2.04
C ASP A 158 6.35 17.84 -0.95
N THR A 159 6.73 16.58 -1.11
CA THR A 159 7.69 15.91 -0.22
C THR A 159 9.14 16.18 -0.59
N GLY A 160 9.40 16.64 -1.81
CA GLY A 160 10.76 16.78 -2.35
C GLY A 160 11.44 15.43 -2.62
N VAL A 161 10.81 14.31 -2.37
CA VAL A 161 11.38 12.99 -2.65
C VAL A 161 11.28 12.70 -4.14
N THR A 162 12.44 12.40 -4.74
CA THR A 162 12.53 12.05 -6.16
C THR A 162 12.67 10.55 -6.33
N ALA A 163 12.29 10.05 -7.51
CA ALA A 163 12.41 8.65 -7.88
C ALA A 163 12.95 8.52 -9.30
N GLN A 164 13.56 7.38 -9.59
CA GLN A 164 14.10 7.04 -10.89
C GLN A 164 13.39 5.81 -11.45
N CYS A 165 13.31 5.73 -12.78
CA CYS A 165 12.80 4.56 -13.47
C CYS A 165 13.53 3.31 -12.98
N GLY A 166 12.76 2.28 -12.60
CA GLY A 166 13.28 1.06 -12.01
C GLY A 166 13.34 1.04 -10.48
N ASP A 167 13.09 2.15 -9.81
CA ASP A 167 12.99 2.17 -8.35
C ASP A 167 11.80 1.31 -7.88
N LEU A 168 11.91 0.78 -6.68
CA LEU A 168 10.84 -0.02 -6.05
C LEU A 168 9.92 0.87 -5.23
N PHE A 169 8.63 0.58 -5.32
CA PHE A 169 7.57 1.36 -4.68
C PHE A 169 6.66 0.51 -3.82
N LEU A 170 6.01 1.20 -2.90
CA LEU A 170 4.93 0.70 -2.08
C LEU A 170 3.77 1.70 -2.19
N THR A 171 2.59 1.22 -2.56
CA THR A 171 1.38 2.04 -2.66
C THR A 171 0.34 1.53 -1.69
N LEU A 172 -0.05 2.36 -0.73
CA LEU A 172 -1.03 2.03 0.29
C LEU A 172 -2.37 2.70 -0.06
N VAL A 173 -3.46 1.93 0.00
CA VAL A 173 -4.76 2.36 -0.49
C VAL A 173 -5.84 2.06 0.53
N THR A 174 -6.69 3.04 0.80
CA THR A 174 -7.91 2.84 1.59
C THR A 174 -9.09 3.59 0.96
N CYS A 175 -10.30 3.23 1.34
CA CYS A 175 -11.49 3.94 0.89
C CYS A 175 -11.52 5.35 1.47
N ALA A 176 -11.97 6.29 0.65
CA ALA A 176 -12.25 7.66 1.05
C ALA A 176 -13.60 8.08 0.47
N TYR A 177 -14.31 8.94 1.17
CA TYR A 177 -15.71 9.21 0.88
C TYR A 177 -15.94 10.61 0.30
N GLN A 178 -14.89 11.24 -0.25
CA GLN A 178 -14.97 12.53 -0.92
C GLN A 178 -15.73 12.45 -2.26
N THR A 179 -15.80 11.27 -2.85
CA THR A 179 -16.53 10.99 -4.09
C THR A 179 -16.93 9.51 -4.14
N GLU A 180 -17.80 9.14 -5.07
CA GLU A 180 -18.14 7.74 -5.33
C GLU A 180 -16.88 6.96 -5.75
N ASN A 181 -16.70 5.76 -5.19
CA ASN A 181 -15.52 4.92 -5.38
C ASN A 181 -14.19 5.62 -5.03
N GLY A 182 -14.27 6.60 -4.11
CA GLY A 182 -13.11 7.35 -3.67
C GLY A 182 -12.08 6.51 -2.94
N ARG A 183 -10.81 6.92 -3.10
CA ARG A 183 -9.65 6.29 -2.43
C ARG A 183 -8.73 7.36 -1.89
N PHE A 184 -8.06 7.03 -0.80
CA PHE A 184 -6.90 7.78 -0.34
C PHE A 184 -5.66 6.91 -0.56
N VAL A 185 -4.64 7.51 -1.17
CA VAL A 185 -3.45 6.80 -1.66
C VAL A 185 -2.20 7.44 -1.08
N VAL A 186 -1.31 6.61 -0.56
CA VAL A 186 0.04 7.01 -0.13
C VAL A 186 1.04 6.18 -0.91
N VAL A 187 1.90 6.87 -1.67
CA VAL A 187 2.95 6.26 -2.48
C VAL A 187 4.29 6.49 -1.81
N ALA A 188 5.08 5.45 -1.66
CA ALA A 188 6.40 5.50 -1.07
C ALA A 188 7.42 4.75 -1.94
N ARG A 189 8.67 5.21 -1.91
CA ARG A 189 9.80 4.64 -2.66
C ARG A 189 10.75 3.95 -1.70
N LYS A 190 11.20 2.76 -2.06
CA LYS A 190 12.20 2.01 -1.26
C LYS A 190 13.49 2.83 -1.12
N LYS A 191 13.99 2.90 0.11
CA LYS A 191 15.26 3.57 0.44
C LYS A 191 16.46 2.77 -0.06
#